data_4915e8b84d2423301eb1603b148ce773
#
_entry.id   4915e8b84d2423301eb1603b148ce773
#
_cell.length_a   1.000
_cell.length_b   1.000
_cell.length_c   1.000
_cell.angle_alpha   90.00
_cell.angle_beta   90.00
_cell.angle_gamma   90.00
#
_symmetry.space_group_name_H-M   'P 1'
#
loop_
_entity.id
_entity.type
_entity.pdbx_description
1 polymer ?
#
loop_
_entity_poly.entity_id
_entity_poly.type
_entity_poly.pdbx_seq_one_letter_code
_entity_poly.pdbx_strand_id
1 'polypeptide(L)'
;MTKPTRTAKPTGSAADFIPPRPTLTKLRAAAKGCRGCDLFKCGTQTVFGEGPSRARIMFVGEEPGDVEDKLGHNFVGPAGKLLDRAFDAVGLDRDDVYLTNAVKHFKWAKDARTKRRIHKTPSAGEIRACFPWLQHEIALVKPDVVVCLGATAAKALLGRTFSVMKSRGLKLDSEWAPAVFATVHPASVLRAPSGERTRAERMFVADLQKVVRYLATRPNQSKQATLSKHAVDRSSKFSRWPTTALRSDTSSESTRSSRV
;
A
#
# COMPACT_ATOMS: atom_id res chain seq x y z
N MET A 1 40.49 20.89 19.56
CA MET A 1 39.71 19.94 18.72
C MET A 1 38.47 19.56 19.50
N THR A 2 37.38 20.26 19.30
CA THR A 2 36.06 20.03 19.94
C THR A 2 35.37 18.91 19.22
N LYS A 3 35.02 17.81 19.94
CA LYS A 3 34.19 16.71 19.44
C LYS A 3 32.84 17.28 18.98
N PRO A 4 32.31 16.84 17.82
CA PRO A 4 30.98 17.24 17.39
C PRO A 4 29.94 16.76 18.41
N THR A 5 29.17 17.67 18.93
CA THR A 5 28.03 17.46 19.82
C THR A 5 27.08 16.45 19.14
N ARG A 6 26.81 15.37 19.86
CA ARG A 6 25.84 14.35 19.50
C ARG A 6 24.47 15.02 19.39
N THR A 7 24.02 15.30 18.16
CA THR A 7 22.70 15.84 17.90
C THR A 7 21.65 14.92 18.53
N ALA A 8 20.76 15.51 19.34
CA ALA A 8 19.69 14.81 20.01
C ALA A 8 18.91 13.92 19.02
N LYS A 9 18.56 12.71 19.46
CA LYS A 9 17.68 11.80 18.69
C LYS A 9 16.41 12.55 18.32
N PRO A 10 15.95 12.48 17.05
CA PRO A 10 14.66 13.03 16.69
C PRO A 10 13.59 12.38 17.58
N THR A 11 12.85 13.20 18.29
CA THR A 11 11.72 12.78 19.15
C THR A 11 10.42 12.74 18.37
N GLY A 12 10.46 13.08 17.08
CA GLY A 12 9.30 13.20 16.22
C GLY A 12 8.82 11.86 15.65
N SER A 13 7.58 11.85 15.24
CA SER A 13 6.92 10.76 14.52
C SER A 13 6.14 11.34 13.36
N ALA A 14 5.97 10.57 12.29
CA ALA A 14 5.04 10.90 11.21
C ALA A 14 3.59 11.00 11.70
N ALA A 15 3.26 10.40 12.85
CA ALA A 15 1.93 10.50 13.46
C ALA A 15 1.52 11.96 13.73
N ASP A 16 2.49 12.83 14.06
CA ASP A 16 2.26 14.25 14.35
C ASP A 16 1.80 15.05 13.12
N PHE A 17 1.97 14.47 11.92
CA PHE A 17 1.64 15.09 10.63
C PHE A 17 0.41 14.47 9.97
N ILE A 18 -0.19 13.44 10.57
CA ILE A 18 -1.39 12.80 10.01
C ILE A 18 -2.59 13.74 10.17
N PRO A 19 -3.24 14.17 9.07
CA PRO A 19 -4.38 15.07 9.17
C PRO A 19 -5.61 14.34 9.74
N PRO A 20 -6.53 15.07 10.40
CA PRO A 20 -7.81 14.51 10.81
C PRO A 20 -8.61 14.05 9.58
N ARG A 21 -9.31 12.90 9.71
CA ARG A 21 -10.05 12.25 8.61
C ARG A 21 -9.19 12.10 7.35
N PRO A 22 -8.12 11.30 7.43
CA PRO A 22 -7.14 11.18 6.36
C PRO A 22 -7.77 10.59 5.09
N THR A 23 -7.33 11.09 3.95
CA THR A 23 -7.50 10.49 2.62
C THR A 23 -6.13 10.40 1.97
N LEU A 24 -5.92 9.58 0.95
CA LEU A 24 -4.62 9.50 0.26
C LEU A 24 -4.14 10.87 -0.24
N THR A 25 -5.05 11.70 -0.75
CA THR A 25 -4.73 13.07 -1.19
C THR A 25 -4.27 13.96 -0.04
N LYS A 26 -4.99 13.93 1.11
CA LYS A 26 -4.62 14.70 2.29
C LYS A 26 -3.31 14.22 2.89
N LEU A 27 -3.09 12.89 2.96
CA LEU A 27 -1.83 12.31 3.45
C LEU A 27 -0.64 12.74 2.58
N ARG A 28 -0.78 12.63 1.25
CA ARG A 28 0.25 13.06 0.30
C ARG A 28 0.59 14.55 0.45
N ALA A 29 -0.41 15.40 0.63
CA ALA A 29 -0.20 16.83 0.86
C ALA A 29 0.51 17.08 2.19
N ALA A 30 0.08 16.44 3.27
CA ALA A 30 0.68 16.59 4.61
C ALA A 30 2.11 16.03 4.68
N ALA A 31 2.39 14.92 3.98
CA ALA A 31 3.70 14.28 3.95
C ALA A 31 4.79 15.19 3.38
N LYS A 32 4.45 16.14 2.49
CA LYS A 32 5.41 17.14 1.97
C LYS A 32 6.07 17.97 3.06
N GLY A 33 5.37 18.20 4.18
CA GLY A 33 5.87 18.94 5.33
C GLY A 33 6.40 18.05 6.47
N CYS A 34 6.50 16.73 6.28
CA CYS A 34 6.87 15.79 7.33
C CYS A 34 8.31 16.03 7.84
N ARG A 35 8.44 16.18 9.16
CA ARG A 35 9.71 16.31 9.89
C ARG A 35 9.80 15.29 11.03
N GLY A 36 9.11 14.15 10.89
CA GLY A 36 9.05 13.11 11.92
C GLY A 36 10.38 12.38 12.17
N CYS A 37 11.37 12.50 11.29
CA CYS A 37 12.73 11.99 11.47
C CYS A 37 13.73 12.88 10.73
N ASP A 38 15.03 12.75 11.00
CA ASP A 38 16.07 13.60 10.38
C ASP A 38 16.25 13.42 8.87
N LEU A 39 15.62 12.41 8.26
CA LEU A 39 15.75 12.17 6.82
C LEU A 39 15.18 13.30 5.95
N PHE A 40 14.24 14.09 6.47
CA PHE A 40 13.78 15.29 5.77
C PHE A 40 14.88 16.32 5.48
N LYS A 41 15.99 16.28 6.26
CA LYS A 41 17.16 17.15 6.05
C LYS A 41 18.08 16.64 4.93
N CYS A 42 18.00 15.33 4.64
CA CYS A 42 18.84 14.65 3.66
C CYS A 42 18.16 14.54 2.29
N GLY A 43 16.88 14.15 2.27
CA GLY A 43 16.09 13.99 1.05
C GLY A 43 15.80 15.34 0.39
N THR A 44 15.66 15.33 -0.93
CA THR A 44 15.26 16.51 -1.71
C THR A 44 13.78 16.80 -1.50
N GLN A 45 12.97 15.75 -1.39
CA GLN A 45 11.52 15.81 -1.18
C GLN A 45 10.99 14.53 -0.55
N THR A 46 9.75 14.57 -0.09
CA THR A 46 9.00 13.38 0.31
C THR A 46 8.49 12.65 -0.93
N VAL A 47 8.80 11.35 -1.06
CA VAL A 47 8.24 10.47 -2.08
C VAL A 47 7.14 9.64 -1.44
N PHE A 48 5.90 10.10 -1.58
CA PHE A 48 4.71 9.43 -1.04
C PHE A 48 4.22 8.35 -2.00
N GLY A 49 3.45 7.37 -1.48
CA GLY A 49 2.92 6.29 -2.30
C GLY A 49 2.03 6.78 -3.43
N GLU A 50 2.00 6.03 -4.53
CA GLU A 50 1.24 6.34 -5.74
C GLU A 50 0.59 5.10 -6.34
N GLY A 51 -0.46 5.29 -7.12
CA GLY A 51 -1.29 4.27 -7.74
C GLY A 51 -2.76 4.45 -7.41
N PRO A 52 -3.63 3.54 -7.89
CA PRO A 52 -5.06 3.57 -7.63
C PRO A 52 -5.39 3.49 -6.14
N SER A 53 -6.36 4.27 -5.68
CA SER A 53 -6.82 4.27 -4.28
C SER A 53 -7.50 2.96 -3.85
N ARG A 54 -7.79 2.07 -4.79
CA ARG A 54 -8.36 0.73 -4.60
C ARG A 54 -7.52 -0.35 -5.29
N ALA A 55 -6.21 -0.13 -5.37
CA ALA A 55 -5.31 -1.12 -5.93
C ALA A 55 -5.41 -2.43 -5.14
N ARG A 56 -5.57 -3.54 -5.85
CA ARG A 56 -5.63 -4.86 -5.23
C ARG A 56 -4.27 -5.37 -4.74
N ILE A 57 -3.18 -4.83 -5.30
CA ILE A 57 -1.82 -5.15 -4.90
C ILE A 57 -1.10 -3.87 -4.49
N MET A 58 -0.42 -3.92 -3.35
CA MET A 58 0.47 -2.87 -2.90
C MET A 58 1.90 -3.40 -2.79
N PHE A 59 2.84 -2.77 -3.47
CA PHE A 59 4.26 -3.05 -3.32
C PHE A 59 4.91 -2.05 -2.38
N VAL A 60 5.66 -2.56 -1.42
CA VAL A 60 6.34 -1.76 -0.38
C VAL A 60 7.84 -1.97 -0.48
N GLY A 61 8.58 -0.93 -0.86
CA GLY A 61 10.04 -0.90 -0.86
C GLY A 61 10.64 -0.42 0.45
N GLU A 62 11.95 -0.18 0.45
CA GLU A 62 12.71 0.31 1.61
C GLU A 62 12.55 1.82 1.76
N GLU A 63 13.11 2.57 0.83
CA GLU A 63 13.08 4.04 0.73
C GLU A 63 13.26 4.47 -0.73
N PRO A 64 12.97 5.73 -1.08
CA PRO A 64 13.27 6.26 -2.41
C PRO A 64 14.77 6.15 -2.73
N GLY A 65 15.12 5.90 -3.99
CA GLY A 65 16.48 6.04 -4.47
C GLY A 65 16.80 7.48 -4.91
N ASP A 66 18.01 7.70 -5.45
CA ASP A 66 18.46 9.03 -5.90
C ASP A 66 17.59 9.62 -7.03
N VAL A 67 17.12 8.77 -7.93
CA VAL A 67 16.25 9.18 -9.05
C VAL A 67 14.86 9.50 -8.54
N GLU A 68 14.32 8.64 -7.69
CA GLU A 68 13.01 8.79 -7.06
C GLU A 68 12.95 10.07 -6.19
N ASP A 69 13.99 10.33 -5.41
CA ASP A 69 14.11 11.54 -4.57
C ASP A 69 14.09 12.83 -5.39
N LYS A 70 14.71 12.81 -6.59
CA LYS A 70 14.71 13.95 -7.51
C LYS A 70 13.39 14.17 -8.24
N LEU A 71 12.77 13.08 -8.70
CA LEU A 71 11.56 13.11 -9.52
C LEU A 71 10.27 13.11 -8.69
N GLY A 72 10.30 12.64 -7.44
CA GLY A 72 9.12 12.56 -6.57
C GLY A 72 8.21 11.36 -6.85
N HIS A 73 8.66 10.38 -7.63
CA HIS A 73 7.91 9.18 -8.03
C HIS A 73 8.57 7.90 -7.53
N ASN A 74 7.76 6.88 -7.18
CA ASN A 74 8.28 5.61 -6.68
C ASN A 74 8.77 4.71 -7.82
N PHE A 75 9.88 4.02 -7.61
CA PHE A 75 10.38 2.99 -8.55
C PHE A 75 10.52 3.48 -10.00
N VAL A 76 11.12 4.64 -10.22
CA VAL A 76 11.41 5.20 -11.55
C VAL A 76 12.89 5.09 -11.95
N GLY A 77 13.76 4.75 -11.01
CA GLY A 77 15.17 4.48 -11.23
C GLY A 77 15.45 3.07 -11.74
N PRO A 78 16.71 2.62 -11.73
CA PRO A 78 17.12 1.31 -12.25
C PRO A 78 16.39 0.12 -11.58
N ALA A 79 16.13 0.19 -10.27
CA ALA A 79 15.38 -0.83 -9.55
C ALA A 79 13.91 -0.89 -10.01
N GLY A 80 13.30 0.26 -10.28
CA GLY A 80 11.95 0.38 -10.84
C GLY A 80 11.85 -0.21 -12.23
N LYS A 81 12.80 0.10 -13.12
CA LYS A 81 12.84 -0.50 -14.46
C LYS A 81 12.93 -2.02 -14.45
N LEU A 82 13.63 -2.61 -13.47
CA LEU A 82 13.63 -4.07 -13.30
C LEU A 82 12.28 -4.56 -12.79
N LEU A 83 11.66 -3.82 -11.88
CA LEU A 83 10.32 -4.14 -11.37
C LEU A 83 9.28 -4.10 -12.50
N ASP A 84 9.33 -3.09 -13.38
CA ASP A 84 8.44 -2.96 -14.54
C ASP A 84 8.57 -4.17 -15.48
N ARG A 85 9.80 -4.57 -15.84
CA ARG A 85 10.01 -5.80 -16.63
C ARG A 85 9.46 -7.06 -15.95
N ALA A 86 9.55 -7.12 -14.63
CA ALA A 86 8.99 -8.24 -13.89
C ALA A 86 7.45 -8.19 -13.85
N PHE A 87 6.84 -7.00 -13.82
CA PHE A 87 5.39 -6.82 -13.98
C PHE A 87 4.94 -7.29 -15.35
N ASP A 88 5.59 -6.84 -16.43
CA ASP A 88 5.31 -7.30 -17.79
C ASP A 88 5.38 -8.83 -17.90
N ALA A 89 6.42 -9.44 -17.33
CA ALA A 89 6.62 -10.89 -17.36
C ALA A 89 5.54 -11.71 -16.63
N VAL A 90 4.79 -11.09 -15.69
CA VAL A 90 3.72 -11.75 -14.94
C VAL A 90 2.33 -11.22 -15.29
N GLY A 91 2.22 -10.31 -16.26
CA GLY A 91 0.95 -9.74 -16.72
C GLY A 91 0.31 -8.77 -15.71
N LEU A 92 1.12 -8.04 -14.94
CA LEU A 92 0.67 -6.94 -14.10
C LEU A 92 0.87 -5.62 -14.84
N ASP A 93 -0.15 -4.77 -14.81
CA ASP A 93 0.00 -3.38 -15.23
C ASP A 93 0.49 -2.54 -14.05
N ARG A 94 1.50 -1.69 -14.29
CA ARG A 94 2.02 -0.75 -13.30
C ARG A 94 0.92 0.22 -12.81
N ASP A 95 0.01 0.59 -13.69
CA ASP A 95 -1.07 1.53 -13.38
C ASP A 95 -2.17 0.90 -12.49
N ASP A 96 -2.21 -0.43 -12.39
CA ASP A 96 -3.16 -1.17 -11.53
C ASP A 96 -2.63 -1.43 -10.11
N VAL A 97 -1.36 -1.14 -9.82
CA VAL A 97 -0.74 -1.42 -8.53
C VAL A 97 -0.47 -0.13 -7.74
N TYR A 98 -0.44 -0.25 -6.41
CA TYR A 98 0.00 0.84 -5.53
C TYR A 98 1.46 0.63 -5.14
N LEU A 99 2.29 1.62 -5.42
CA LEU A 99 3.73 1.59 -5.15
C LEU A 99 4.06 2.54 -4.01
N THR A 100 4.79 2.05 -3.02
CA THR A 100 5.23 2.87 -1.88
C THR A 100 6.51 2.32 -1.26
N ASN A 101 7.01 2.99 -0.23
CA ASN A 101 8.17 2.59 0.54
C ASN A 101 7.88 2.66 2.05
N ALA A 102 8.62 1.90 2.86
CA ALA A 102 8.54 1.97 4.32
C ALA A 102 8.98 3.34 4.86
N VAL A 103 9.92 3.99 4.17
CA VAL A 103 10.41 5.33 4.48
C VAL A 103 10.18 6.25 3.29
N LYS A 104 9.78 7.51 3.56
CA LYS A 104 9.35 8.44 2.50
C LYS A 104 10.43 9.44 2.05
N HIS A 105 11.60 9.43 2.66
CA HIS A 105 12.73 10.27 2.28
C HIS A 105 13.96 9.42 1.98
N PHE A 106 14.76 9.87 1.03
CA PHE A 106 16.01 9.23 0.64
C PHE A 106 17.09 9.47 1.69
N LYS A 107 17.68 8.39 2.21
CA LYS A 107 18.84 8.43 3.07
C LYS A 107 20.12 8.19 2.27
N TRP A 108 21.04 9.14 2.33
CA TRP A 108 22.28 9.04 1.57
C TRP A 108 23.47 9.64 2.32
N ALA A 109 24.65 9.26 1.89
CA ALA A 109 25.89 9.91 2.24
C ALA A 109 26.64 10.31 0.97
N LYS A 110 27.38 11.41 1.05
CA LYS A 110 28.22 11.85 -0.07
C LYS A 110 29.44 10.95 -0.18
N ASP A 111 29.66 10.38 -1.34
CA ASP A 111 30.91 9.66 -1.64
C ASP A 111 32.08 10.63 -1.66
N ALA A 112 33.15 10.31 -0.95
CA ALA A 112 34.30 11.20 -0.79
C ALA A 112 35.02 11.48 -2.12
N ARG A 113 35.09 10.45 -3.00
CA ARG A 113 35.82 10.49 -4.27
C ARG A 113 34.96 11.04 -5.40
N THR A 114 33.76 10.48 -5.61
CA THR A 114 32.91 10.79 -6.77
C THR A 114 31.93 11.92 -6.52
N LYS A 115 31.80 12.38 -5.27
CA LYS A 115 30.81 13.36 -4.81
C LYS A 115 29.35 12.95 -5.04
N ARG A 116 29.08 11.71 -5.48
CA ARG A 116 27.76 11.17 -5.71
C ARG A 116 27.03 10.89 -4.39
N ARG A 117 25.71 10.94 -4.41
CA ARG A 117 24.87 10.50 -3.30
C ARG A 117 24.80 8.96 -3.29
N ILE A 118 25.31 8.35 -2.22
CA ILE A 118 25.28 6.89 -2.03
C ILE A 118 24.21 6.56 -1.03
N HIS A 119 23.30 5.71 -1.43
CA HIS A 119 22.24 5.13 -0.61
C HIS A 119 22.77 4.57 0.71
N LYS A 120 22.05 4.83 1.80
CA LYS A 120 22.32 4.32 3.15
C LYS A 120 21.02 3.75 3.72
N THR A 121 21.04 2.53 4.17
CA THR A 121 19.87 1.88 4.76
C THR A 121 19.31 2.68 5.94
N PRO A 122 17.98 2.91 6.01
CA PRO A 122 17.33 3.57 7.12
C PRO A 122 17.56 2.82 8.44
N SER A 123 17.77 3.55 9.52
CA SER A 123 17.84 2.97 10.86
C SER A 123 16.45 2.50 11.33
N ALA A 124 16.42 1.58 12.29
CA ALA A 124 15.16 1.14 12.89
C ALA A 124 14.34 2.30 13.52
N GLY A 125 15.02 3.37 13.98
CA GLY A 125 14.36 4.57 14.49
C GLY A 125 13.67 5.37 13.40
N GLU A 126 14.33 5.56 12.25
CA GLU A 126 13.79 6.27 11.09
C GLU A 126 12.61 5.51 10.47
N ILE A 127 12.72 4.18 10.38
CA ILE A 127 11.61 3.33 9.91
C ILE A 127 10.41 3.47 10.84
N ARG A 128 10.59 3.35 12.16
CA ARG A 128 9.49 3.52 13.12
C ARG A 128 8.85 4.90 13.06
N ALA A 129 9.67 5.94 12.96
CA ALA A 129 9.17 7.31 12.86
C ALA A 129 8.35 7.56 11.58
N CYS A 130 8.69 6.91 10.46
CA CYS A 130 8.01 7.04 9.18
C CYS A 130 6.80 6.10 9.02
N PHE A 131 6.74 5.03 9.80
CA PHE A 131 5.77 3.94 9.69
C PHE A 131 4.28 4.38 9.70
N PRO A 132 3.85 5.40 10.46
CA PRO A 132 2.47 5.88 10.42
C PRO A 132 1.96 6.24 9.01
N TRP A 133 2.82 6.74 8.12
CA TRP A 133 2.43 6.95 6.72
C TRP A 133 2.02 5.65 6.04
N LEU A 134 2.87 4.61 6.14
CA LEU A 134 2.60 3.30 5.52
C LEU A 134 1.34 2.65 6.11
N GLN A 135 1.14 2.74 7.42
CA GLN A 135 -0.08 2.23 8.06
C GLN A 135 -1.34 2.86 7.48
N HIS A 136 -1.35 4.19 7.31
CA HIS A 136 -2.50 4.89 6.75
C HIS A 136 -2.69 4.61 5.26
N GLU A 137 -1.61 4.44 4.49
CA GLU A 137 -1.70 4.02 3.10
C GLU A 137 -2.37 2.65 2.99
N ILE A 138 -1.93 1.65 3.75
CA ILE A 138 -2.52 0.30 3.76
C ILE A 138 -3.99 0.37 4.18
N ALA A 139 -4.31 1.10 5.25
CA ALA A 139 -5.67 1.23 5.77
C ALA A 139 -6.65 1.91 4.80
N LEU A 140 -6.16 2.81 3.94
CA LEU A 140 -6.99 3.53 2.96
C LEU A 140 -7.09 2.80 1.62
N VAL A 141 -6.01 2.19 1.13
CA VAL A 141 -5.99 1.40 -0.11
C VAL A 141 -6.71 0.07 0.08
N LYS A 142 -6.53 -0.59 1.24
CA LYS A 142 -7.09 -1.89 1.60
C LYS A 142 -6.79 -2.96 0.54
N PRO A 143 -5.51 -3.20 0.22
CA PRO A 143 -5.14 -4.13 -0.83
C PRO A 143 -5.50 -5.58 -0.44
N ASP A 144 -5.79 -6.42 -1.42
CA ASP A 144 -5.92 -7.88 -1.24
C ASP A 144 -4.56 -8.51 -0.90
N VAL A 145 -3.48 -7.91 -1.43
CA VAL A 145 -2.11 -8.39 -1.28
C VAL A 145 -1.14 -7.24 -1.03
N VAL A 146 -0.29 -7.39 -0.02
CA VAL A 146 0.90 -6.56 0.17
C VAL A 146 2.15 -7.36 -0.20
N VAL A 147 3.03 -6.79 -1.02
CA VAL A 147 4.30 -7.40 -1.42
C VAL A 147 5.46 -6.57 -0.86
N CYS A 148 6.20 -7.14 0.09
CA CYS A 148 7.38 -6.52 0.65
C CYS A 148 8.59 -6.76 -0.27
N LEU A 149 9.17 -5.69 -0.81
CA LEU A 149 10.37 -5.72 -1.62
C LEU A 149 11.61 -5.48 -0.74
N GLY A 150 12.29 -6.56 -0.37
CA GLY A 150 13.49 -6.52 0.46
C GLY A 150 13.25 -6.63 1.96
N ALA A 151 14.36 -6.73 2.70
CA ALA A 151 14.34 -7.04 4.12
C ALA A 151 13.77 -5.88 4.97
N THR A 152 14.00 -4.63 4.60
CA THR A 152 13.56 -3.47 5.37
C THR A 152 12.03 -3.38 5.37
N ALA A 153 11.39 -3.45 4.20
CA ALA A 153 9.93 -3.47 4.09
C ALA A 153 9.31 -4.68 4.81
N ALA A 154 9.90 -5.86 4.62
CA ALA A 154 9.43 -7.08 5.28
C ALA A 154 9.52 -6.98 6.80
N LYS A 155 10.63 -6.48 7.36
CA LYS A 155 10.80 -6.32 8.81
C LYS A 155 9.90 -5.22 9.39
N ALA A 156 9.56 -4.21 8.61
CA ALA A 156 8.63 -3.16 9.04
C ALA A 156 7.21 -3.69 9.25
N LEU A 157 6.77 -4.65 8.44
CA LEU A 157 5.40 -5.19 8.46
C LEU A 157 5.29 -6.55 9.16
N LEU A 158 6.32 -7.40 9.09
CA LEU A 158 6.29 -8.79 9.55
C LEU A 158 7.15 -9.04 10.80
N GLY A 159 7.79 -7.99 11.32
CA GLY A 159 8.59 -8.07 12.53
C GLY A 159 10.10 -8.18 12.27
N ARG A 160 10.87 -7.76 13.29
CA ARG A 160 12.34 -7.55 13.19
C ARG A 160 13.15 -8.80 12.88
N THR A 161 12.66 -9.97 13.24
CA THR A 161 13.33 -11.27 13.04
C THR A 161 13.03 -11.90 11.70
N PHE A 162 12.12 -11.31 10.89
CA PHE A 162 11.72 -11.87 9.62
C PHE A 162 12.89 -11.98 8.63
N SER A 163 12.97 -13.13 7.94
CA SER A 163 14.00 -13.41 6.93
C SER A 163 13.38 -13.60 5.56
N VAL A 164 13.64 -12.66 4.65
CA VAL A 164 13.18 -12.75 3.26
C VAL A 164 13.70 -14.00 2.58
N MET A 165 14.97 -14.36 2.78
CA MET A 165 15.57 -15.51 2.10
C MET A 165 14.94 -16.84 2.47
N LYS A 166 14.40 -16.98 3.69
CA LYS A 166 13.71 -18.20 4.16
C LYS A 166 12.25 -18.27 3.69
N SER A 167 11.61 -17.11 3.41
CA SER A 167 10.17 -17.04 3.20
C SER A 167 9.76 -16.35 1.90
N ARG A 168 10.71 -16.09 0.99
CA ARG A 168 10.40 -15.43 -0.29
C ARG A 168 9.38 -16.19 -1.12
N GLY A 169 8.43 -15.47 -1.65
CA GLY A 169 7.39 -16.04 -2.51
C GLY A 169 6.39 -16.95 -1.79
N LEU A 170 6.40 -17.01 -0.45
CA LEU A 170 5.37 -17.68 0.33
C LEU A 170 4.27 -16.69 0.72
N LYS A 171 3.02 -17.18 0.74
CA LYS A 171 1.91 -16.44 1.35
C LYS A 171 2.09 -16.46 2.87
N LEU A 172 2.03 -15.28 3.46
CA LEU A 172 2.16 -15.07 4.89
C LEU A 172 0.85 -14.47 5.43
N ASP A 173 0.41 -14.96 6.57
CA ASP A 173 -0.72 -14.38 7.30
C ASP A 173 -0.24 -13.13 8.06
N SER A 174 -1.05 -12.07 8.03
CA SER A 174 -0.71 -10.78 8.62
C SER A 174 -1.95 -9.93 8.82
N GLU A 175 -1.90 -9.01 9.78
CA GLU A 175 -2.94 -8.02 10.03
C GLU A 175 -3.04 -6.95 8.92
N TRP A 176 -2.02 -6.82 8.09
CA TRP A 176 -1.91 -5.73 7.11
C TRP A 176 -2.74 -5.94 5.84
N ALA A 177 -2.96 -7.19 5.45
CA ALA A 177 -3.76 -7.54 4.27
C ALA A 177 -4.16 -9.03 4.35
N PRO A 178 -5.17 -9.46 3.56
CA PRO A 178 -5.54 -10.89 3.44
C PRO A 178 -4.39 -11.82 3.06
N ALA A 179 -3.36 -11.29 2.41
CA ALA A 179 -2.09 -11.98 2.20
C ALA A 179 -0.94 -10.98 2.14
N VAL A 180 0.19 -11.35 2.73
CA VAL A 180 1.45 -10.64 2.57
C VAL A 180 2.45 -11.59 1.92
N PHE A 181 3.20 -11.09 0.95
CA PHE A 181 4.33 -11.79 0.34
C PHE A 181 5.60 -10.99 0.58
N ALA A 182 6.72 -11.67 0.63
CA ALA A 182 8.03 -11.03 0.67
C ALA A 182 8.92 -11.62 -0.43
N THR A 183 9.69 -10.76 -1.08
CA THR A 183 10.73 -11.16 -2.02
C THR A 183 11.95 -10.24 -1.89
N VAL A 184 12.98 -10.50 -2.65
CA VAL A 184 14.19 -9.67 -2.65
C VAL A 184 13.88 -8.28 -3.23
N HIS A 185 14.66 -7.27 -2.82
CA HIS A 185 14.53 -5.94 -3.44
C HIS A 185 15.08 -5.96 -4.87
N PRO A 186 14.43 -5.34 -5.87
CA PRO A 186 14.93 -5.31 -7.25
C PRO A 186 16.37 -4.84 -7.38
N ALA A 187 16.80 -3.87 -6.56
CA ALA A 187 18.18 -3.42 -6.54
C ALA A 187 19.20 -4.51 -6.13
N SER A 188 18.79 -5.52 -5.36
CA SER A 188 19.70 -6.65 -5.04
C SER A 188 19.89 -7.58 -6.22
N VAL A 189 18.88 -7.75 -7.08
CA VAL A 189 18.97 -8.47 -8.35
C VAL A 189 19.96 -7.77 -9.28
N LEU A 190 19.90 -6.45 -9.39
CA LEU A 190 20.84 -5.66 -10.20
C LEU A 190 22.27 -5.75 -9.70
N ARG A 191 22.48 -5.92 -8.40
CA ARG A 191 23.81 -6.09 -7.78
C ARG A 191 24.33 -7.53 -7.78
N ALA A 192 23.52 -8.48 -8.22
CA ALA A 192 24.00 -9.86 -8.35
C ALA A 192 25.19 -9.95 -9.35
N PRO A 193 26.15 -10.84 -9.11
CA PRO A 193 27.25 -11.08 -10.06
C PRO A 193 26.69 -11.35 -11.46
N SER A 194 27.45 -10.96 -12.50
CA SER A 194 26.97 -11.05 -13.90
C SER A 194 26.47 -12.43 -14.27
N GLY A 195 27.17 -13.49 -13.84
CA GLY A 195 26.78 -14.88 -14.08
C GLY A 195 25.53 -15.35 -13.33
N GLU A 196 25.12 -14.66 -12.26
CA GLU A 196 23.96 -15.03 -11.44
C GLU A 196 22.74 -14.13 -11.68
N ARG A 197 22.91 -13.00 -12.34
CA ARG A 197 21.86 -12.00 -12.51
C ARG A 197 20.61 -12.56 -13.17
N THR A 198 20.75 -13.28 -14.27
CA THR A 198 19.62 -13.91 -14.99
C THR A 198 18.86 -14.90 -14.10
N ARG A 199 19.58 -15.66 -13.26
CA ARG A 199 18.95 -16.58 -12.30
C ARG A 199 18.19 -15.79 -11.22
N ALA A 200 18.80 -14.73 -10.68
CA ALA A 200 18.18 -13.88 -9.66
C ALA A 200 16.92 -13.21 -10.19
N GLU A 201 16.93 -12.72 -11.43
CA GLU A 201 15.78 -12.11 -12.10
C GLU A 201 14.66 -13.14 -12.33
N ARG A 202 14.97 -14.33 -12.84
CA ARG A 202 14.00 -15.43 -12.97
C ARG A 202 13.36 -15.80 -11.65
N MET A 203 14.15 -15.90 -10.57
CA MET A 203 13.62 -16.19 -9.25
C MET A 203 12.72 -15.06 -8.72
N PHE A 204 13.05 -13.80 -9.00
CA PHE A 204 12.24 -12.65 -8.64
C PHE A 204 10.89 -12.68 -9.38
N VAL A 205 10.89 -12.92 -10.67
CA VAL A 205 9.66 -13.09 -11.49
C VAL A 205 8.83 -14.27 -10.97
N ALA A 206 9.45 -15.41 -10.64
CA ALA A 206 8.75 -16.56 -10.09
C ALA A 206 8.06 -16.27 -8.75
N ASP A 207 8.64 -15.41 -7.89
CA ASP A 207 7.97 -14.96 -6.67
C ASP A 207 6.74 -14.11 -6.99
N LEU A 208 6.81 -13.19 -7.95
CA LEU A 208 5.67 -12.37 -8.40
C LEU A 208 4.57 -13.20 -9.06
N GLN A 209 4.92 -14.26 -9.82
CA GLN A 209 3.93 -15.18 -10.37
C GLN A 209 3.06 -15.84 -9.29
N LYS A 210 3.65 -16.16 -8.11
CA LYS A 210 2.88 -16.70 -6.98
C LYS A 210 1.90 -15.67 -6.43
N VAL A 211 2.29 -14.40 -6.36
CA VAL A 211 1.41 -13.29 -5.97
C VAL A 211 0.22 -13.18 -6.93
N VAL A 212 0.47 -13.16 -8.24
CA VAL A 212 -0.58 -13.05 -9.27
C VAL A 212 -1.52 -14.25 -9.23
N ARG A 213 -0.99 -15.48 -9.09
CA ARG A 213 -1.80 -16.69 -8.93
C ARG A 213 -2.71 -16.59 -7.72
N TYR A 214 -2.19 -16.16 -6.57
CA TYR A 214 -3.02 -15.96 -5.39
C TYR A 214 -4.12 -14.92 -5.64
N LEU A 215 -3.79 -13.79 -6.28
CA LEU A 215 -4.78 -12.75 -6.57
C LEU A 215 -5.88 -13.24 -7.52
N ALA A 216 -5.56 -14.12 -8.47
CA ALA A 216 -6.53 -14.71 -9.39
C ALA A 216 -7.56 -15.60 -8.68
N THR A 217 -7.22 -16.19 -7.52
CA THR A 217 -8.17 -16.98 -6.70
C THR A 217 -9.12 -16.12 -5.86
N ARG A 218 -8.88 -14.80 -5.79
CA ARG A 218 -9.68 -13.86 -4.99
C ARG A 218 -10.71 -13.14 -5.84
N PRO A 219 -11.98 -13.11 -5.44
CA PRO A 219 -12.98 -12.32 -6.15
C PRO A 219 -12.61 -10.85 -6.13
N ASN A 220 -12.83 -10.16 -7.23
CA ASN A 220 -12.58 -8.72 -7.33
C ASN A 220 -13.65 -7.96 -6.55
N GLN A 221 -13.34 -7.53 -5.32
CA GLN A 221 -14.28 -6.83 -4.44
C GLN A 221 -14.80 -5.51 -5.05
N SER A 222 -14.04 -4.85 -5.92
CA SER A 222 -14.49 -3.64 -6.60
C SER A 222 -15.63 -3.92 -7.61
N LYS A 223 -15.61 -5.08 -8.29
CA LYS A 223 -16.69 -5.51 -9.18
C LYS A 223 -17.94 -5.93 -8.41
N GLN A 224 -17.79 -6.53 -7.22
CA GLN A 224 -18.94 -6.93 -6.39
C GLN A 224 -19.69 -5.73 -5.81
N ALA A 225 -18.99 -4.68 -5.37
CA ALA A 225 -19.63 -3.46 -4.88
C ALA A 225 -20.45 -2.73 -5.97
N THR A 226 -20.03 -2.80 -7.23
CA THR A 226 -20.77 -2.22 -8.36
C THR A 226 -22.00 -3.08 -8.71
N LEU A 227 -21.87 -4.40 -8.71
CA LEU A 227 -23.02 -5.32 -8.96
C LEU A 227 -24.06 -5.24 -7.84
N SER A 228 -23.65 -5.12 -6.58
CA SER A 228 -24.57 -4.93 -5.44
C SER A 228 -25.32 -3.60 -5.53
N LYS A 229 -24.69 -2.51 -5.92
CA LYS A 229 -25.37 -1.22 -6.13
C LYS A 229 -26.40 -1.28 -7.27
N HIS A 230 -26.11 -1.97 -8.36
CA HIS A 230 -27.05 -2.16 -9.47
C HIS A 230 -28.19 -3.11 -9.13
N ALA A 231 -27.96 -4.11 -8.26
CA ALA A 231 -29.01 -5.02 -7.79
C ALA A 231 -30.00 -4.31 -6.85
N VAL A 232 -29.51 -3.42 -5.97
CA VAL A 232 -30.36 -2.62 -5.08
C VAL A 232 -31.19 -1.60 -5.87
N ASP A 233 -30.63 -0.96 -6.92
CA ASP A 233 -31.36 -0.01 -7.75
C ASP A 233 -32.46 -0.66 -8.62
N ARG A 234 -32.27 -1.92 -9.00
CA ARG A 234 -33.33 -2.69 -9.70
C ARG A 234 -34.47 -3.13 -8.79
N SER A 235 -34.23 -3.42 -7.52
CA SER A 235 -35.29 -3.79 -6.58
C SER A 235 -36.16 -2.60 -6.17
N SER A 236 -35.64 -1.37 -6.18
CA SER A 236 -36.39 -0.15 -5.86
C SER A 236 -37.34 0.29 -6.97
N LYS A 237 -37.20 -0.21 -8.20
CA LYS A 237 -38.09 0.12 -9.33
C LYS A 237 -39.31 -0.79 -9.46
N PHE A 238 -39.43 -1.85 -8.65
CA PHE A 238 -40.55 -2.79 -8.71
C PHE A 238 -41.58 -2.60 -7.58
N SER A 239 -41.47 -1.61 -6.72
CA SER A 239 -42.42 -1.35 -5.62
C SER A 239 -43.36 -0.15 -5.85
N ARG A 240 -43.87 0.00 -7.07
CA ARG A 240 -45.02 0.89 -7.34
C ARG A 240 -46.10 0.12 -8.12
N TRP A 241 -46.90 -0.67 -7.39
CA TRP A 241 -48.22 -1.04 -7.87
C TRP A 241 -49.26 -0.21 -7.12
N PRO A 242 -50.26 0.40 -7.82
CA PRO A 242 -51.32 1.17 -7.16
C PRO A 242 -52.33 0.19 -6.53
N THR A 243 -52.48 0.27 -5.24
CA THR A 243 -53.60 -0.35 -4.52
C THR A 243 -54.88 0.38 -4.87
N THR A 244 -55.69 -0.19 -5.76
CA THR A 244 -57.05 0.26 -6.05
C THR A 244 -57.93 -0.03 -4.83
N ALA A 245 -58.53 0.99 -4.27
CA ALA A 245 -59.49 0.94 -3.18
C ALA A 245 -60.75 0.20 -3.63
N LEU A 246 -61.09 -0.89 -2.97
CA LEU A 246 -62.45 -1.44 -2.95
C LEU A 246 -63.20 -0.78 -1.79
N ARG A 247 -64.11 0.14 -2.12
CA ARG A 247 -65.19 0.56 -1.25
C ARG A 247 -66.18 -0.59 -1.12
N SER A 248 -66.51 -0.98 0.07
CA SER A 248 -67.74 -1.70 0.37
C SER A 248 -68.62 -0.84 1.29
N ASP A 249 -69.63 -0.27 0.70
CA ASP A 249 -70.82 0.17 1.42
C ASP A 249 -71.52 -1.04 2.02
N THR A 250 -71.88 -1.02 3.27
CA THR A 250 -73.10 -1.66 3.78
C THR A 250 -73.61 -0.84 4.97
N SER A 251 -74.74 -0.27 4.72
CA SER A 251 -75.66 0.38 5.65
C SER A 251 -76.36 -0.60 6.58
N SER A 252 -76.56 -0.13 7.82
CA SER A 252 -77.69 -0.30 8.71
C SER A 252 -78.44 -1.66 8.77
N GLU A 253 -78.60 -2.24 9.95
CA GLU A 253 -79.92 -2.30 10.55
C GLU A 253 -79.89 -2.71 12.04
N SER A 254 -80.74 -2.05 12.77
CA SER A 254 -81.12 -2.17 14.16
C SER A 254 -81.95 -3.44 14.42
N THR A 255 -81.83 -4.07 15.58
CA THR A 255 -82.96 -4.48 16.48
C THR A 255 -82.40 -5.22 17.68
N ARG A 256 -82.57 -4.64 18.83
CA ARG A 256 -83.41 -4.98 20.02
C ARG A 256 -83.57 -6.43 20.42
N SER A 257 -83.41 -6.60 21.66
CA SER A 257 -84.25 -7.32 22.64
C SER A 257 -83.61 -8.58 23.29
N SER A 258 -83.34 -8.47 24.51
CA SER A 258 -84.01 -8.95 25.72
C SER A 258 -83.64 -10.35 26.24
N ARG A 259 -83.29 -10.31 27.51
CA ARG A 259 -83.56 -11.29 28.58
C ARG A 259 -83.22 -12.76 28.35
N VAL A 260 -82.43 -13.31 29.18
CA VAL A 260 -82.66 -13.78 30.59
C VAL A 260 -81.28 -13.97 31.19
#